data_2252ca728d271e007461acbf7d47ccce
#
_entry.id   2252ca728d271e007461acbf7d47ccce
#
_cell.length_a   1.000
_cell.length_b   1.000
_cell.length_c   1.000
_cell.angle_alpha   90.00
_cell.angle_beta   90.00
_cell.angle_gamma   90.00
#
_symmetry.space_group_name_H-M   'P 1'
#
loop_
_entity.id
_entity.type
_entity.pdbx_description
1 polymer ?
#
loop_
_entity_poly.entity_id
_entity_poly.type
_entity_poly.pdbx_seq_one_letter_code
_entity_poly.pdbx_strand_id
1 'polypeptide(L)'
;MLAKATDVFRYIDSNFERWHCNLLARPTTITAVQVYELARDSTFQEMFDCFDVKIGRLALTQGQIEQFAKRCSNWLKSGGNGTFFLFENDHEYFVAAVYYFSDGRLGVRIRRLTLERSFRAEKRHRLVVKSC
;
A
#
# COMPACT_ATOMS: atom_id res chain seq x y z
N MET A 1 9.40 7.66 6.43
CA MET A 1 8.59 6.43 6.71
C MET A 1 7.10 6.80 6.78
N LEU A 2 6.25 5.85 6.48
CA LEU A 2 4.80 6.10 6.40
C LEU A 2 4.20 6.56 7.74
N ALA A 3 4.64 5.98 8.84
CA ALA A 3 4.11 6.31 10.18
C ALA A 3 4.31 7.78 10.58
N LYS A 4 5.24 8.48 9.95
CA LYS A 4 5.59 9.87 10.24
C LYS A 4 5.44 10.80 9.04
N ALA A 5 4.82 10.33 7.97
CA ALA A 5 4.64 11.10 6.73
C ALA A 5 3.45 12.06 6.82
N THR A 6 3.45 12.92 7.83
CA THR A 6 2.36 13.84 8.15
C THR A 6 2.21 14.96 7.12
N ASP A 7 3.21 15.19 6.29
CA ASP A 7 3.15 16.10 5.14
C ASP A 7 2.38 15.51 3.95
N VAL A 8 2.22 14.19 3.92
CA VAL A 8 1.50 13.46 2.85
C VAL A 8 0.15 12.97 3.34
N PHE A 9 0.12 12.35 4.55
CA PHE A 9 -1.09 11.73 5.10
C PHE A 9 -1.63 12.51 6.28
N ARG A 10 -2.91 12.85 6.22
CA ARG A 10 -3.63 13.45 7.34
C ARG A 10 -3.99 12.41 8.40
N TYR A 11 -4.29 11.19 7.95
CA TYR A 11 -4.72 10.09 8.81
C TYR A 11 -3.74 8.95 8.69
N ILE A 12 -3.12 8.56 9.81
CA ILE A 12 -2.15 7.48 9.87
C ILE A 12 -2.62 6.46 10.88
N ASP A 13 -2.74 5.20 10.43
CA ASP A 13 -3.23 4.09 11.23
C ASP A 13 -2.30 3.85 12.44
N SER A 14 -2.88 3.74 13.64
CA SER A 14 -2.13 3.44 14.87
C SER A 14 -1.46 2.05 14.84
N ASN A 15 -1.86 1.17 13.95
CA ASN A 15 -1.23 -0.14 13.78
C ASN A 15 0.23 -0.05 13.34
N PHE A 16 0.66 1.07 12.77
CA PHE A 16 2.09 1.27 12.48
C PHE A 16 2.94 1.15 13.74
N GLU A 17 2.49 1.73 14.84
CA GLU A 17 3.18 1.60 16.14
C GLU A 17 2.94 0.22 16.76
N ARG A 18 1.69 -0.24 16.76
CA ARG A 18 1.30 -1.51 17.37
C ARG A 18 2.08 -2.70 16.79
N TRP A 19 2.35 -2.68 15.48
CA TRP A 19 3.05 -3.75 14.77
C TRP A 19 4.52 -3.43 14.51
N HIS A 20 5.07 -2.42 15.18
CA HIS A 20 6.47 -2.02 15.07
C HIS A 20 6.89 -1.68 13.63
N CYS A 21 5.98 -1.10 12.84
CA CYS A 21 6.26 -0.61 11.49
C CYS A 21 6.61 0.88 11.47
N ASN A 22 6.91 1.45 12.62
CA ASN A 22 7.27 2.86 12.80
C ASN A 22 8.78 3.10 12.94
N LEU A 23 9.59 2.08 12.69
CA LEU A 23 11.04 2.19 12.73
C LEU A 23 11.55 2.99 11.52
N LEU A 24 12.62 3.75 11.73
CA LEU A 24 13.26 4.50 10.65
C LEU A 24 13.74 3.56 9.57
N ALA A 25 13.18 3.74 8.38
CA ALA A 25 13.60 2.99 7.21
C ALA A 25 14.88 3.59 6.63
N ARG A 26 15.67 2.76 5.97
CA ARG A 26 16.82 3.24 5.20
C ARG A 26 16.31 4.13 4.06
N PRO A 27 17.08 5.16 3.65
CA PRO A 27 16.76 5.91 2.44
C PRO A 27 16.59 4.95 1.28
N THR A 28 15.56 5.18 0.46
CA THR A 28 15.25 4.31 -0.65
C THR A 28 15.40 5.04 -1.97
N THR A 29 15.82 4.30 -2.99
CA THR A 29 15.91 4.83 -4.34
C THR A 29 14.54 4.82 -5.02
N ILE A 30 14.38 5.69 -6.01
CA ILE A 30 13.23 5.65 -6.90
C ILE A 30 13.26 4.33 -7.66
N THR A 31 12.12 3.66 -7.75
CA THR A 31 11.99 2.41 -8.48
C THR A 31 10.82 2.48 -9.46
N ALA A 32 10.90 1.69 -10.53
CA ALA A 32 9.80 1.53 -11.45
C ALA A 32 8.69 0.73 -10.79
N VAL A 33 7.45 1.15 -11.01
CA VAL A 33 6.26 0.48 -10.50
C VAL A 33 5.26 0.25 -11.61
N GLN A 34 4.34 -0.70 -11.36
CA GLN A 34 3.19 -0.94 -12.21
C GLN A 34 1.93 -0.79 -11.38
N VAL A 35 0.91 -0.20 -11.98
CA VAL A 35 -0.39 0.03 -11.34
C VAL A 35 -1.43 -0.85 -12.01
N TYR A 36 -2.14 -1.62 -11.20
CA TYR A 36 -3.21 -2.52 -11.65
C TYR A 36 -4.51 -2.16 -10.97
N GLU A 37 -5.61 -2.50 -11.60
CA GLU A 37 -6.94 -2.40 -11.02
C GLU A 37 -7.45 -3.80 -10.70
N LEU A 38 -8.08 -3.96 -9.55
CA LEU A 38 -8.61 -5.25 -9.12
C LEU A 38 -9.71 -5.71 -10.08
N ALA A 39 -9.52 -6.89 -10.69
CA ALA A 39 -10.41 -7.41 -11.73
C ALA A 39 -11.43 -8.43 -11.20
N ARG A 40 -11.21 -8.99 -10.01
CA ARG A 40 -12.13 -9.94 -9.38
C ARG A 40 -12.01 -9.88 -7.87
N ASP A 41 -13.03 -10.36 -7.18
CA ASP A 41 -13.05 -10.40 -5.73
C ASP A 41 -11.86 -11.21 -5.21
N SER A 42 -11.07 -10.62 -4.32
CA SER A 42 -9.81 -11.22 -3.87
C SER A 42 -9.44 -10.77 -2.47
N THR A 43 -8.78 -11.65 -1.73
CA THR A 43 -8.05 -11.29 -0.53
C THR A 43 -6.71 -10.63 -0.92
N PHE A 44 -6.03 -10.00 0.02
CA PHE A 44 -4.69 -9.46 -0.25
C PHE A 44 -3.73 -10.55 -0.74
N GLN A 45 -3.76 -11.73 -0.11
CA GLN A 45 -2.89 -12.83 -0.52
C GLN A 45 -3.14 -13.22 -1.97
N GLU A 46 -4.41 -13.35 -2.36
CA GLU A 46 -4.78 -13.69 -3.74
C GLU A 46 -4.35 -12.60 -4.73
N MET A 47 -4.50 -11.33 -4.36
CA MET A 47 -4.09 -10.21 -5.22
C MET A 47 -2.61 -10.28 -5.59
N PHE A 48 -1.76 -10.50 -4.62
CA PHE A 48 -0.31 -10.48 -4.83
C PHE A 48 0.23 -11.81 -5.34
N ASP A 49 -0.42 -12.92 -5.03
CA ASP A 49 -0.02 -14.24 -5.55
C ASP A 49 -0.28 -14.39 -7.05
N CYS A 50 -1.23 -13.64 -7.62
CA CYS A 50 -1.58 -13.77 -9.03
C CYS A 50 -0.46 -13.33 -10.00
N PHE A 51 0.56 -12.64 -9.52
CA PHE A 51 1.67 -12.18 -10.36
C PHE A 51 2.69 -13.27 -10.70
N ASP A 52 2.58 -14.44 -10.09
CA ASP A 52 3.42 -15.61 -10.35
C ASP A 52 4.92 -15.32 -10.21
N VAL A 53 5.27 -14.49 -9.25
CA VAL A 53 6.66 -14.20 -8.85
C VAL A 53 6.76 -14.28 -7.34
N LYS A 54 7.98 -14.38 -6.82
CA LYS A 54 8.20 -14.33 -5.37
C LYS A 54 7.67 -13.01 -4.84
N ILE A 55 6.90 -13.07 -3.77
CA ILE A 55 6.19 -11.91 -3.23
C ILE A 55 7.14 -10.77 -2.85
N GLY A 56 8.35 -11.09 -2.42
CA GLY A 56 9.35 -10.07 -2.12
C GLY A 56 9.76 -9.19 -3.29
N ARG A 57 9.55 -9.66 -4.53
CA ARG A 57 9.82 -8.88 -5.73
C ARG A 57 8.76 -7.82 -6.01
N LEU A 58 7.58 -7.98 -5.45
CA LEU A 58 6.46 -7.04 -5.61
C LEU A 58 6.50 -5.94 -4.56
N ALA A 59 7.21 -6.18 -3.46
CA ALA A 59 7.20 -5.30 -2.31
C ALA A 59 7.98 -4.01 -2.57
N LEU A 60 7.36 -2.90 -2.20
CA LEU A 60 7.99 -1.58 -2.15
C LEU A 60 8.48 -1.34 -0.73
N THR A 61 9.42 -0.40 -0.57
CA THR A 61 9.77 0.10 0.75
C THR A 61 8.75 1.15 1.19
N GLN A 62 8.67 1.41 2.49
CA GLN A 62 7.80 2.47 3.00
C GLN A 62 8.12 3.83 2.38
N GLY A 63 9.42 4.12 2.18
CA GLY A 63 9.85 5.36 1.54
C GLY A 63 9.39 5.48 0.08
N GLN A 64 9.40 4.37 -0.65
CA GLN A 64 8.89 4.34 -2.02
C GLN A 64 7.38 4.56 -2.09
N ILE A 65 6.63 3.98 -1.15
CA ILE A 65 5.18 4.20 -1.05
C ILE A 65 4.88 5.67 -0.75
N GLU A 66 5.61 6.26 0.20
CA GLU A 66 5.47 7.68 0.54
C GLU A 66 5.72 8.57 -0.68
N GLN A 67 6.79 8.31 -1.42
CA GLN A 67 7.12 9.07 -2.63
C GLN A 67 6.06 8.91 -3.71
N PHE A 68 5.52 7.73 -3.89
CA PHE A 68 4.44 7.50 -4.84
C PHE A 68 3.19 8.32 -4.47
N ALA A 69 2.78 8.27 -3.21
CA ALA A 69 1.63 9.02 -2.74
C ALA A 69 1.82 10.53 -2.89
N LYS A 70 3.04 11.00 -2.70
CA LYS A 70 3.37 12.42 -2.82
C LYS A 70 3.46 12.91 -4.25
N ARG A 71 4.09 12.14 -5.14
CA ARG A 71 4.42 12.57 -6.51
C ARG A 71 3.46 12.05 -7.57
N CYS A 72 2.80 10.94 -7.29
CA CYS A 72 1.94 10.24 -8.24
C CYS A 72 0.50 10.11 -7.70
N SER A 73 0.04 11.10 -6.97
CA SER A 73 -1.29 11.05 -6.32
C SER A 73 -2.44 10.88 -7.31
N ASN A 74 -2.27 11.32 -8.55
CA ASN A 74 -3.26 11.13 -9.62
C ASN A 74 -3.45 9.65 -10.01
N TRP A 75 -2.53 8.77 -9.63
CA TRP A 75 -2.64 7.33 -9.85
C TRP A 75 -3.31 6.60 -8.69
N LEU A 76 -3.55 7.29 -7.57
CA LEU A 76 -4.27 6.73 -6.44
C LEU A 76 -5.76 6.66 -6.75
N LYS A 77 -6.40 5.59 -6.28
CA LYS A 77 -7.84 5.42 -6.47
C LYS A 77 -8.62 6.49 -5.71
N SER A 78 -9.52 7.19 -6.40
CA SER A 78 -10.42 8.17 -5.81
C SER A 78 -11.71 7.51 -5.30
N GLY A 79 -12.57 8.29 -4.65
CA GLY A 79 -13.90 7.85 -4.23
C GLY A 79 -13.94 7.00 -2.98
N GLY A 80 -12.92 7.09 -2.12
CA GLY A 80 -12.89 6.38 -0.84
C GLY A 80 -12.42 4.94 -0.93
N ASN A 81 -12.13 4.42 -2.11
CA ASN A 81 -11.57 3.07 -2.29
C ASN A 81 -10.05 3.12 -2.25
N GLY A 82 -9.44 2.05 -1.75
CA GLY A 82 -8.02 2.04 -1.48
C GLY A 82 -7.13 1.77 -2.69
N THR A 83 -5.90 2.24 -2.58
CA THR A 83 -4.77 1.83 -3.41
C THR A 83 -3.84 1.04 -2.51
N PHE A 84 -3.52 -0.18 -2.89
CA PHE A 84 -2.81 -1.14 -2.06
C PHE A 84 -1.35 -1.28 -2.47
N PHE A 85 -0.47 -1.21 -1.48
CA PHE A 85 0.97 -1.34 -1.65
C PHE A 85 1.47 -2.45 -0.74
N LEU A 86 2.25 -3.36 -1.28
CA LEU A 86 2.89 -4.41 -0.49
C LEU A 86 4.25 -3.90 0.03
N PHE A 87 4.53 -4.10 1.31
CA PHE A 87 5.85 -3.84 1.87
C PHE A 87 6.22 -4.88 2.91
N GLU A 88 7.51 -5.03 3.13
CA GLU A 88 8.06 -5.95 4.12
C GLU A 88 8.58 -5.17 5.32
N ASN A 89 8.31 -5.67 6.51
CA ASN A 89 8.84 -5.13 7.75
C ASN A 89 9.18 -6.29 8.68
N ASP A 90 10.44 -6.39 9.06
CA ASP A 90 10.92 -7.42 9.97
C ASP A 90 10.50 -8.84 9.56
N HIS A 91 10.78 -9.19 8.28
CA HIS A 91 10.47 -10.49 7.66
C HIS A 91 8.98 -10.83 7.57
N GLU A 92 8.11 -9.88 7.82
CA GLU A 92 6.66 -10.03 7.68
C GLU A 92 6.15 -9.08 6.60
N TYR A 93 5.16 -9.52 5.82
CA TYR A 93 4.57 -8.70 4.77
C TYR A 93 3.30 -8.03 5.25
N PHE A 94 3.19 -6.75 4.89
CA PHE A 94 2.04 -5.91 5.18
C PHE A 94 1.54 -5.26 3.91
N VAL A 95 0.29 -4.83 3.96
CA VAL A 95 -0.32 -4.03 2.89
C VAL A 95 -0.63 -2.65 3.45
N ALA A 96 -0.05 -1.63 2.83
CA ALA A 96 -0.42 -0.24 3.08
C ALA A 96 -1.57 0.11 2.15
N ALA A 97 -2.68 0.53 2.70
CA ALA A 97 -3.85 0.94 1.95
C ALA A 97 -3.99 2.46 2.06
N VAL A 98 -3.88 3.15 0.94
CA VAL A 98 -3.94 4.61 0.87
C VAL A 98 -5.31 5.01 0.35
N TYR A 99 -5.99 5.90 1.06
CA TYR A 99 -7.35 6.34 0.76
C TYR A 99 -7.45 7.85 0.68
N TYR A 100 -8.35 8.33 -0.19
CA TYR A 100 -8.85 9.69 -0.08
C TYR A 100 -10.06 9.67 0.85
N PHE A 101 -10.03 10.50 1.87
CA PHE A 101 -11.17 10.72 2.76
C PHE A 101 -12.11 11.77 2.17
N SER A 102 -13.31 11.91 2.76
CA SER A 102 -14.34 12.82 2.28
C SER A 102 -13.90 14.29 2.23
N ASP A 103 -12.92 14.66 3.03
CA ASP A 103 -12.33 16.01 3.03
C ASP A 103 -11.25 16.21 1.94
N GLY A 104 -11.03 15.21 1.09
CA GLY A 104 -10.03 15.26 0.03
C GLY A 104 -8.61 14.96 0.48
N ARG A 105 -8.41 14.67 1.76
CA ARG A 105 -7.09 14.39 2.32
C ARG A 105 -6.79 12.89 2.28
N LEU A 106 -5.50 12.57 2.23
CA LEU A 106 -5.05 11.18 2.20
C LEU A 106 -4.93 10.61 3.61
N GLY A 107 -5.27 9.33 3.72
CA GLY A 107 -4.95 8.52 4.88
C GLY A 107 -4.26 7.25 4.46
N VAL A 108 -3.53 6.63 5.36
CA VAL A 108 -2.88 5.36 5.16
C VAL A 108 -3.24 4.41 6.30
N ARG A 109 -3.70 3.22 5.91
CA ARG A 109 -3.98 2.11 6.81
C ARG A 109 -3.02 0.99 6.53
N ILE A 110 -2.73 0.19 7.54
CA ILE A 110 -1.87 -0.98 7.41
C ILE A 110 -2.64 -2.23 7.82
N ARG A 111 -2.48 -3.28 7.03
CA ARG A 111 -3.05 -4.60 7.32
C ARG A 111 -2.00 -5.67 7.04
N ARG A 112 -2.14 -6.81 7.71
CA ARG A 112 -1.30 -7.95 7.39
C ARG A 112 -1.72 -8.56 6.06
N LEU A 113 -0.74 -9.07 5.32
CA LEU A 113 -1.01 -9.77 4.05
C LEU A 113 -1.97 -10.94 4.25
N THR A 114 -1.91 -11.58 5.41
CA THR A 114 -2.73 -12.75 5.76
C THR A 114 -4.16 -12.43 6.17
N LEU A 115 -4.58 -11.16 6.11
CA LEU A 115 -5.96 -10.78 6.40
C LEU A 115 -6.93 -11.57 5.49
N GLU A 116 -7.88 -12.27 6.08
CA GLU A 116 -8.83 -13.13 5.36
C GLU A 116 -10.05 -12.38 4.78
N ARG A 117 -9.98 -11.08 4.70
CA ARG A 117 -11.05 -10.27 4.13
C ARG A 117 -10.93 -10.24 2.60
N SER A 118 -12.04 -10.51 1.91
CA SER A 118 -12.14 -10.36 0.47
C SER A 118 -12.60 -8.95 0.10
N PHE A 119 -11.95 -8.38 -0.92
CA PHE A 119 -12.29 -7.07 -1.47
C PHE A 119 -13.00 -7.27 -2.80
N ARG A 120 -14.07 -6.53 -3.01
CA ARG A 120 -14.92 -6.69 -4.20
C ARG A 120 -14.30 -5.99 -5.42
N ALA A 121 -14.33 -6.66 -6.55
CA ALA A 121 -13.84 -6.11 -7.82
C ALA A 121 -14.62 -4.86 -8.24
N GLU A 122 -15.91 -4.77 -7.92
CA GLU A 122 -16.75 -3.62 -8.26
C GLU A 122 -16.27 -2.29 -7.65
N LYS A 123 -15.51 -2.36 -6.56
CA LYS A 123 -14.93 -1.18 -5.91
C LYS A 123 -13.70 -0.66 -6.64
N ARG A 124 -13.17 -1.43 -7.58
CA ARG A 124 -12.05 -1.07 -8.44
C ARG A 124 -10.83 -0.56 -7.69
N HIS A 125 -10.47 -1.23 -6.59
CA HIS A 125 -9.24 -0.95 -5.86
C HIS A 125 -8.04 -1.05 -6.80
N ARG A 126 -7.02 -0.26 -6.55
CA ARG A 126 -5.78 -0.30 -7.31
C ARG A 126 -4.68 -0.98 -6.51
N LEU A 127 -3.79 -1.67 -7.23
CA LEU A 127 -2.58 -2.27 -6.66
C LEU A 127 -1.38 -1.61 -7.31
N VAL A 128 -0.40 -1.24 -6.49
CA VAL A 128 0.87 -0.71 -6.97
C VAL A 128 1.96 -1.67 -6.53
N VAL A 129 2.66 -2.24 -7.49
CA VAL A 129 3.71 -3.21 -7.23
C VAL A 129 5.01 -2.77 -7.89
N LYS A 130 6.13 -3.23 -7.33
CA LYS A 130 7.44 -3.03 -7.93
C LYS A 130 7.48 -3.74 -9.27
N SER A 131 7.97 -3.05 -10.30
CA SER A 131 8.15 -3.64 -11.61
C SER A 131 9.26 -4.69 -11.58
N CYS A 132 8.99 -5.86 -12.13
CA CYS A 132 9.96 -6.95 -12.19
C CYS A 132 10.86 -6.85 -13.42
#